data_f1c975d4a167b45a56babaa94dc7c0a5
#
_entry.id   f1c975d4a167b45a56babaa94dc7c0a5
#
_cell.length_a   1.000
_cell.length_b   1.000
_cell.length_c   1.000
_cell.angle_alpha   90.00
_cell.angle_beta   90.00
_cell.angle_gamma   90.00
#
_symmetry.space_group_name_H-M   'P 1'
#
loop_
_entity.id
_entity.type
_entity.pdbx_description
1 polymer ?
#
loop_
_entity_poly.entity_id
_entity_poly.type
_entity_poly.pdbx_seq_one_letter_code
_entity_poly.pdbx_strand_id
1 'polypeptide(L)'
;GEGGVFGAMLSIAGADTNFFLVAEEDCDVLYVDYDHIMKRCPKACAYHSTIVRNLVRLMAEKTQALSEHLEILSHRTTREKLLAYFHMLAAKSRSSYFTLPFSQTNLADYICVDRSAMLRELANMRREGLVEIDRRNVKLNLHKTL
;
A
#
# COMPACT_ATOMS: atom_id res chain seq x y z
N GLY A 1 -1.65 -4.21 10.82
CA GLY A 1 -0.54 -3.88 11.73
C GLY A 1 -0.96 -2.80 12.72
N GLU A 2 -0.10 -2.49 13.67
CA GLU A 2 -0.35 -1.48 14.71
C GLU A 2 -0.72 -0.12 14.11
N GLY A 3 -1.77 0.52 14.62
CA GLY A 3 -2.30 1.79 14.11
C GLY A 3 -3.06 1.70 12.78
N GLY A 4 -3.40 0.51 12.31
CA GLY A 4 -4.22 0.33 11.11
C GLY A 4 -5.64 0.85 11.30
N VAL A 5 -6.18 1.59 10.32
CA VAL A 5 -7.57 2.10 10.35
C VAL A 5 -8.36 1.49 9.21
N PHE A 6 -9.55 0.95 9.55
CA PHE A 6 -10.49 0.34 8.63
C PHE A 6 -11.86 0.99 8.74
N GLY A 7 -12.67 0.87 7.70
CA GLY A 7 -14.06 1.29 7.71
C GLY A 7 -14.31 2.80 7.58
N ALA A 8 -13.32 3.65 7.74
CA ALA A 8 -13.51 5.11 7.68
C ALA A 8 -14.19 5.56 6.36
N MET A 9 -13.77 5.03 5.22
CA MET A 9 -14.39 5.37 3.93
C MET A 9 -15.80 4.81 3.79
N LEU A 10 -16.09 3.65 4.36
CA LEU A 10 -17.41 3.01 4.31
C LEU A 10 -18.43 3.78 5.14
N SER A 11 -18.02 4.22 6.34
CA SER A 11 -18.86 5.03 7.21
C SER A 11 -19.18 6.40 6.62
N ILE A 12 -18.21 7.04 5.94
CA ILE A 12 -18.40 8.35 5.31
C ILE A 12 -19.28 8.26 4.07
N ALA A 13 -19.12 7.19 3.26
CA ALA A 13 -19.88 7.01 2.02
C ALA A 13 -21.32 6.54 2.25
N GLY A 14 -21.70 6.17 3.48
CA GLY A 14 -23.02 5.59 3.76
C GLY A 14 -23.29 4.31 2.96
N ALA A 15 -22.24 3.61 2.56
CA ALA A 15 -22.36 2.42 1.74
C ALA A 15 -22.76 1.22 2.61
N ASP A 16 -23.89 0.60 2.29
CA ASP A 16 -24.22 -0.74 2.77
C ASP A 16 -23.22 -1.73 2.14
N THR A 17 -22.24 -2.12 2.90
CA THR A 17 -21.21 -3.04 2.42
C THR A 17 -21.29 -4.36 3.17
N ASN A 18 -21.29 -5.46 2.42
CA ASN A 18 -21.23 -6.81 2.97
C ASN A 18 -19.77 -7.27 3.17
N PHE A 19 -18.91 -6.38 3.71
CA PHE A 19 -17.54 -6.74 4.03
C PHE A 19 -17.41 -7.21 5.48
N PHE A 20 -16.66 -8.28 5.64
CA PHE A 20 -16.24 -8.76 6.96
C PHE A 20 -14.75 -8.47 7.13
N LEU A 21 -14.39 -7.96 8.30
CA LEU A 21 -12.99 -7.87 8.72
C LEU A 21 -12.72 -9.08 9.62
N VAL A 22 -11.75 -9.87 9.24
CA VAL A 22 -11.33 -11.05 10.02
C VAL A 22 -9.92 -10.79 10.52
N ALA A 23 -9.73 -10.92 11.84
CA ALA A 23 -8.41 -10.87 12.44
C ALA A 23 -7.67 -12.18 12.15
N GLU A 24 -6.46 -12.11 11.60
CA GLU A 24 -5.58 -13.27 11.38
C GLU A 24 -4.81 -13.63 12.65
N GLU A 25 -4.64 -12.68 13.55
CA GLU A 25 -3.94 -12.81 14.83
C GLU A 25 -4.73 -12.05 15.90
N ASP A 26 -4.43 -12.31 17.18
CA ASP A 26 -5.00 -11.57 18.29
C ASP A 26 -4.69 -10.08 18.16
N CYS A 27 -5.70 -9.23 18.23
CA CYS A 27 -5.55 -7.80 18.10
C CYS A 27 -6.51 -7.01 18.99
N ASP A 28 -6.05 -5.84 19.43
CA ASP A 28 -6.87 -4.87 20.10
C ASP A 28 -7.52 -3.93 19.08
N VAL A 29 -8.85 -3.74 19.16
CA VAL A 29 -9.61 -2.92 18.23
C VAL A 29 -10.32 -1.79 18.99
N LEU A 30 -10.09 -0.56 18.54
CA LEU A 30 -10.82 0.62 18.99
C LEU A 30 -11.90 0.98 17.97
N TYR A 31 -13.16 0.95 18.38
CA TYR A 31 -14.28 1.45 17.58
C TYR A 31 -14.45 2.94 17.80
N VAL A 32 -14.49 3.69 16.70
CA VAL A 32 -14.67 5.15 16.75
C VAL A 32 -15.91 5.52 15.95
N ASP A 33 -16.85 6.20 16.60
CA ASP A 33 -18.05 6.71 15.97
C ASP A 33 -17.72 7.92 15.09
N TYR A 34 -17.90 7.76 13.77
CA TYR A 34 -17.66 8.82 12.80
C TYR A 34 -18.54 10.05 13.03
N ASP A 35 -19.82 9.87 13.29
CA ASP A 35 -20.76 10.98 13.53
C ASP A 35 -20.36 11.80 14.75
N HIS A 36 -19.78 11.14 15.75
CA HIS A 36 -19.26 11.84 16.92
C HIS A 36 -18.02 12.69 16.59
N ILE A 37 -17.15 12.22 15.70
CA ILE A 37 -15.98 12.97 15.22
C ILE A 37 -16.42 14.18 14.40
N MET A 38 -17.44 14.04 13.55
CA MET A 38 -17.86 15.08 12.61
C MET A 38 -18.78 16.14 13.23
N LYS A 39 -19.40 15.87 14.39
CA LYS A 39 -20.21 16.85 15.11
C LYS A 39 -19.34 18.03 15.55
N ARG A 40 -19.74 19.24 15.17
CA ARG A 40 -19.05 20.46 15.59
C ARG A 40 -19.02 20.55 17.11
N CYS A 41 -17.82 20.63 17.68
CA CYS A 41 -17.66 20.96 19.08
C CYS A 41 -18.04 22.44 19.30
N PRO A 42 -19.02 22.76 20.15
CA PRO A 42 -19.43 24.15 20.37
C PRO A 42 -18.29 25.04 20.86
N LYS A 43 -17.27 24.45 21.48
CA LYS A 43 -16.10 25.14 22.04
C LYS A 43 -14.89 25.19 21.08
N ALA A 44 -15.02 24.76 19.83
CA ALA A 44 -13.93 24.71 18.86
C ALA A 44 -12.60 24.17 19.44
N CYS A 45 -12.67 23.06 20.19
CA CYS A 45 -11.53 22.57 20.95
C CYS A 45 -10.39 22.07 20.04
N ALA A 46 -9.14 22.29 20.48
CA ALA A 46 -7.94 21.90 19.75
C ALA A 46 -7.85 20.38 19.46
N TYR A 47 -8.39 19.57 20.36
CA TYR A 47 -8.42 18.10 20.18
C TYR A 47 -9.29 17.69 18.99
N HIS A 48 -10.49 18.28 18.87
CA HIS A 48 -11.41 17.96 17.78
C HIS A 48 -10.81 18.34 16.42
N SER A 49 -10.25 19.53 16.30
CA SER A 49 -9.59 19.96 15.06
C SER A 49 -8.38 19.09 14.71
N THR A 50 -7.66 18.58 15.71
CA THR A 50 -6.54 17.65 15.51
C THR A 50 -7.01 16.29 14.99
N ILE A 51 -8.11 15.74 15.56
CA ILE A 51 -8.68 14.46 15.10
C ILE A 51 -9.14 14.57 13.66
N VAL A 52 -9.92 15.62 13.32
CA VAL A 52 -10.40 15.84 11.95
C VAL A 52 -9.23 15.98 10.97
N ARG A 53 -8.22 16.78 11.30
CA ARG A 53 -7.03 16.94 10.47
C ARG A 53 -6.28 15.62 10.26
N ASN A 54 -6.13 14.82 11.30
CA ASN A 54 -5.47 13.51 11.22
C ASN A 54 -6.30 12.54 10.35
N LEU A 55 -7.62 12.57 10.45
CA LEU A 55 -8.50 11.76 9.61
C LEU A 55 -8.38 12.15 8.13
N VAL A 56 -8.39 13.44 7.80
CA VAL A 56 -8.21 13.93 6.44
C VAL A 56 -6.84 13.50 5.89
N ARG A 57 -5.77 13.63 6.68
CA ARG A 57 -4.44 13.17 6.29
C ARG A 57 -4.42 11.67 6.03
N LEU A 58 -4.99 10.86 6.91
CA LEU A 58 -5.09 9.42 6.74
C LEU A 58 -5.83 9.05 5.46
N MET A 59 -6.92 9.74 5.15
CA MET A 59 -7.68 9.51 3.92
C MET A 59 -6.86 9.86 2.68
N ALA A 60 -6.13 10.98 2.72
CA ALA A 60 -5.24 11.37 1.64
C ALA A 60 -4.13 10.32 1.42
N GLU A 61 -3.49 9.84 2.49
CA GLU A 61 -2.48 8.77 2.41
C GLU A 61 -3.06 7.46 1.82
N LYS A 62 -4.27 7.07 2.21
CA LYS A 62 -4.96 5.91 1.66
C LYS A 62 -5.30 6.08 0.18
N THR A 63 -5.79 7.25 -0.21
CA THR A 63 -6.10 7.56 -1.61
C THR A 63 -4.83 7.54 -2.46
N GLN A 64 -3.74 8.12 -1.98
CA GLN A 64 -2.45 8.08 -2.64
C GLN A 64 -1.97 6.63 -2.85
N ALA A 65 -2.03 5.79 -1.81
CA ALA A 65 -1.63 4.38 -1.90
C ALA A 65 -2.48 3.59 -2.91
N LEU A 66 -3.80 3.86 -2.97
CA LEU A 66 -4.69 3.26 -3.96
C LEU A 66 -4.34 3.71 -5.38
N SER A 67 -4.05 5.00 -5.58
CA SER A 67 -3.66 5.55 -6.89
C SER A 67 -2.36 4.90 -7.39
N GLU A 68 -1.34 4.81 -6.54
CA GLU A 68 -0.07 4.15 -6.85
C GLU A 68 -0.27 2.66 -7.20
N HIS A 69 -1.16 1.97 -6.46
CA HIS A 69 -1.44 0.56 -6.74
C HIS A 69 -2.18 0.41 -8.07
N LEU A 70 -3.16 1.26 -8.38
CA LEU A 70 -3.85 1.26 -9.67
C LEU A 70 -2.89 1.53 -10.83
N GLU A 71 -1.93 2.44 -10.67
CA GLU A 71 -0.89 2.69 -11.65
C GLU A 71 -0.09 1.42 -11.95
N ILE A 72 0.37 0.71 -10.92
CA ILE A 72 1.08 -0.57 -11.07
C ILE A 72 0.21 -1.59 -11.83
N LEU A 73 -1.07 -1.73 -11.45
CA LEU A 73 -1.98 -2.69 -12.06
C LEU A 73 -2.35 -2.35 -13.49
N SER A 74 -2.28 -1.08 -13.90
CA SER A 74 -2.58 -0.63 -15.27
C SER A 74 -1.57 -1.10 -16.30
N HIS A 75 -0.37 -1.49 -15.89
CA HIS A 75 0.63 -2.05 -16.78
C HIS A 75 0.21 -3.44 -17.29
N ARG A 76 0.56 -3.74 -18.54
CA ARG A 76 0.08 -4.95 -19.23
C ARG A 76 0.88 -6.19 -18.88
N THR A 77 2.19 -6.06 -18.75
CA THR A 77 3.09 -7.19 -18.55
C THR A 77 3.54 -7.31 -17.08
N THR A 78 3.86 -8.53 -16.68
CA THR A 78 4.45 -8.80 -15.35
C THR A 78 5.72 -8.00 -15.13
N ARG A 79 6.55 -7.83 -16.18
CA ARG A 79 7.79 -7.04 -16.13
C ARG A 79 7.50 -5.57 -15.80
N GLU A 80 6.61 -4.96 -16.55
CA GLU A 80 6.25 -3.55 -16.34
C GLU A 80 5.67 -3.31 -14.94
N LYS A 81 4.80 -4.20 -14.46
CA LYS A 81 4.25 -4.15 -13.10
C LYS A 81 5.34 -4.22 -12.03
N LEU A 82 6.30 -5.15 -12.20
CA LEU A 82 7.43 -5.29 -11.28
C LEU A 82 8.32 -4.05 -11.30
N LEU A 83 8.66 -3.53 -12.48
CA LEU A 83 9.47 -2.32 -12.61
C LEU A 83 8.77 -1.11 -11.99
N ALA A 84 7.49 -0.88 -12.29
CA ALA A 84 6.71 0.21 -11.71
C ALA A 84 6.70 0.12 -10.17
N TYR A 85 6.47 -1.07 -9.63
CA TYR A 85 6.50 -1.30 -8.18
C TYR A 85 7.89 -1.03 -7.57
N PHE A 86 8.95 -1.51 -8.20
CA PHE A 86 10.33 -1.32 -7.72
C PHE A 86 10.77 0.14 -7.82
N HIS A 87 10.39 0.85 -8.89
CA HIS A 87 10.63 2.30 -9.02
C HIS A 87 9.90 3.09 -7.91
N MET A 88 8.64 2.73 -7.63
CA MET A 88 7.89 3.34 -6.53
C MET A 88 8.59 3.13 -5.18
N LEU A 89 9.06 1.90 -4.87
CA LEU A 89 9.78 1.62 -3.63
C LEU A 89 11.14 2.35 -3.57
N ALA A 90 11.87 2.40 -4.67
CA ALA A 90 13.12 3.13 -4.76
C ALA A 90 12.93 4.63 -4.52
N ALA A 91 11.87 5.22 -5.09
CA ALA A 91 11.51 6.61 -4.86
C ALA A 91 11.15 6.89 -3.38
N LYS A 92 10.33 6.02 -2.77
CA LYS A 92 9.94 6.14 -1.35
C LYS A 92 11.13 6.00 -0.39
N SER A 93 12.04 5.08 -0.68
CA SER A 93 13.26 4.88 0.12
C SER A 93 14.37 5.89 -0.21
N ARG A 94 14.22 6.66 -1.28
CA ARG A 94 15.27 7.54 -1.86
C ARG A 94 16.58 6.79 -2.11
N SER A 95 16.46 5.53 -2.52
CA SER A 95 17.59 4.63 -2.69
C SER A 95 17.26 3.60 -3.75
N SER A 96 18.24 3.22 -4.57
CA SER A 96 18.14 2.05 -5.46
C SER A 96 18.17 0.71 -4.70
N TYR A 97 18.48 0.73 -3.40
CA TYR A 97 18.48 -0.42 -2.52
C TYR A 97 17.35 -0.30 -1.50
N PHE A 98 16.46 -1.29 -1.46
CA PHE A 98 15.29 -1.30 -0.57
C PHE A 98 14.88 -2.73 -0.20
N THR A 99 14.07 -2.85 0.85
CA THR A 99 13.52 -4.13 1.30
C THR A 99 12.06 -4.24 0.93
N LEU A 100 11.65 -5.35 0.34
CA LEU A 100 10.24 -5.64 0.05
C LEU A 100 9.45 -5.73 1.37
N PRO A 101 8.30 -5.06 1.48
CA PRO A 101 7.48 -5.07 2.72
C PRO A 101 6.85 -6.44 2.98
N PHE A 102 6.77 -7.30 1.99
CA PHE A 102 6.13 -8.62 2.08
C PHE A 102 6.91 -9.70 1.33
N SER A 103 6.46 -10.96 1.45
CA SER A 103 7.04 -12.11 0.77
C SER A 103 6.84 -12.05 -0.75
N GLN A 104 7.59 -12.86 -1.50
CA GLN A 104 7.38 -12.98 -2.95
C GLN A 104 5.98 -13.52 -3.31
N THR A 105 5.37 -14.33 -2.45
CA THR A 105 3.99 -14.79 -2.65
C THR A 105 3.03 -13.60 -2.59
N ASN A 106 3.09 -12.84 -1.52
CA ASN A 106 2.24 -11.66 -1.33
C ASN A 106 2.53 -10.56 -2.38
N LEU A 107 3.76 -10.52 -2.94
CA LEU A 107 4.06 -9.62 -4.06
C LEU A 107 3.29 -10.02 -5.32
N ALA A 108 3.23 -11.31 -5.65
CA ALA A 108 2.48 -11.79 -6.81
C ALA A 108 0.98 -11.45 -6.69
N ASP A 109 0.43 -11.67 -5.50
CA ASP A 109 -0.96 -11.30 -5.18
C ASP A 109 -1.17 -9.79 -5.30
N TYR A 110 -0.25 -8.99 -4.75
CA TYR A 110 -0.31 -7.53 -4.80
C TYR A 110 -0.33 -6.97 -6.22
N ILE A 111 0.50 -7.51 -7.13
CA ILE A 111 0.53 -7.06 -8.54
C ILE A 111 -0.45 -7.83 -9.45
N CYS A 112 -1.29 -8.70 -8.88
CA CYS A 112 -2.30 -9.51 -9.57
C CYS A 112 -1.69 -10.30 -10.75
N VAL A 113 -0.71 -11.17 -10.46
CA VAL A 113 -0.09 -12.07 -11.44
C VAL A 113 0.12 -13.46 -10.85
N ASP A 114 0.23 -14.48 -11.72
CA ASP A 114 0.63 -15.81 -11.29
C ASP A 114 2.04 -15.80 -10.69
N ARG A 115 2.20 -16.45 -9.52
CA ARG A 115 3.47 -16.49 -8.79
C ARG A 115 4.60 -17.10 -9.62
N SER A 116 4.32 -18.17 -10.37
CA SER A 116 5.36 -18.85 -11.15
C SER A 116 5.77 -18.01 -12.37
N ALA A 117 4.83 -17.28 -12.97
CA ALA A 117 5.11 -16.32 -14.02
C ALA A 117 5.97 -15.15 -13.50
N MET A 118 5.63 -14.63 -12.32
CA MET A 118 6.42 -13.58 -11.68
C MET A 118 7.84 -14.02 -11.36
N LEU A 119 8.02 -15.21 -10.78
CA LEU A 119 9.35 -15.72 -10.45
C LEU A 119 10.23 -15.95 -11.69
N ARG A 120 9.64 -16.43 -12.81
CA ARG A 120 10.36 -16.54 -14.09
C ARG A 120 10.81 -15.17 -14.58
N GLU A 121 9.93 -14.18 -14.49
CA GLU A 121 10.26 -12.83 -14.94
C GLU A 121 11.34 -12.17 -14.05
N LEU A 122 11.26 -12.33 -12.74
CA LEU A 122 12.31 -11.89 -11.82
C LEU A 122 13.67 -12.54 -12.14
N ALA A 123 13.69 -13.83 -12.51
CA ALA A 123 14.91 -14.51 -12.93
C ALA A 123 15.47 -13.94 -14.24
N ASN A 124 14.61 -13.57 -15.19
CA ASN A 124 15.00 -12.88 -16.42
C ASN A 124 15.61 -11.51 -16.12
N MET A 125 14.92 -10.69 -15.33
CA MET A 125 15.38 -9.36 -14.92
C MET A 125 16.74 -9.41 -14.21
N ARG A 126 16.97 -10.44 -13.38
CA ARG A 126 18.28 -10.68 -12.74
C ARG A 126 19.37 -11.00 -13.76
N ARG A 127 19.10 -11.87 -14.74
CA ARG A 127 20.06 -12.21 -15.82
C ARG A 127 20.42 -11.00 -16.67
N GLU A 128 19.46 -10.12 -16.92
CA GLU A 128 19.64 -8.88 -17.67
C GLU A 128 20.37 -7.80 -16.83
N GLY A 129 20.54 -8.05 -15.53
CA GLY A 129 21.16 -7.12 -14.60
C GLY A 129 20.30 -5.89 -14.31
N LEU A 130 18.99 -5.98 -14.47
CA LEU A 130 18.03 -4.92 -14.12
C LEU A 130 17.85 -4.84 -12.61
N VAL A 131 17.88 -6.00 -11.93
CA VAL A 131 17.70 -6.11 -10.48
C VAL A 131 18.65 -7.15 -9.90
N GLU A 132 19.09 -6.91 -8.68
CA GLU A 132 19.70 -7.89 -7.79
C GLU A 132 18.74 -8.14 -6.64
N ILE A 133 18.43 -9.42 -6.36
CA ILE A 133 17.46 -9.78 -5.30
C ILE A 133 18.09 -10.84 -4.41
N ASP A 134 18.19 -10.53 -3.13
CA ASP A 134 18.53 -11.47 -2.06
C ASP A 134 17.41 -11.49 -1.03
N ARG A 135 16.66 -12.60 -0.99
CA ARG A 135 15.45 -12.78 -0.16
C ARG A 135 14.45 -11.65 -0.38
N ARG A 136 14.42 -10.65 0.49
CA ARG A 136 13.54 -9.48 0.43
C ARG A 136 14.29 -8.19 0.08
N ASN A 137 15.60 -8.24 0.02
CA ASN A 137 16.42 -7.08 -0.33
C ASN A 137 16.55 -6.99 -1.85
N VAL A 138 16.24 -5.84 -2.40
CA VAL A 138 16.27 -5.56 -3.83
C VAL A 138 17.17 -4.37 -4.08
N LYS A 139 18.03 -4.53 -5.08
CA LYS A 139 18.80 -3.42 -5.66
C LYS A 139 18.37 -3.26 -7.12
N LEU A 140 17.85 -2.11 -7.46
CA LEU A 140 17.38 -1.74 -8.79
C LEU A 140 18.49 -1.00 -9.55
N ASN A 141 18.79 -1.45 -10.77
CA ASN A 141 19.77 -0.78 -11.63
C ASN A 141 19.07 0.30 -12.46
N LEU A 142 19.00 1.52 -11.93
CA LEU A 142 18.30 2.64 -12.54
C LEU A 142 18.82 3.02 -13.94
N HIS A 143 20.10 2.77 -14.25
CA HIS A 143 20.68 3.08 -15.57
C HIS A 143 20.20 2.14 -16.69
N LYS A 144 19.61 1.01 -16.37
CA LYS A 144 19.12 0.02 -17.33
C LYS A 144 17.59 -0.06 -17.40
N THR A 145 16.90 0.65 -16.50
CA THR A 145 15.44 0.57 -16.34
C THR A 145 14.73 1.85 -16.83
N LEU A 146 15.49 2.85 -17.22
CA LEU A 146 15.05 4.04 -17.96
C LEU A 146 15.27 3.78 -19.46
#